data_433becd7d2543614aa6d33d9f6d7ca3f
#
_entry.id   433becd7d2543614aa6d33d9f6d7ca3f
#
_cell.length_a   1.000
_cell.length_b   1.000
_cell.length_c   1.000
_cell.angle_alpha   90.00
_cell.angle_beta   90.00
_cell.angle_gamma   90.00
#
_symmetry.space_group_name_H-M   'P 1'
#
loop_
_entity.id
_entity.type
_entity.pdbx_description
1 polymer ?
#
loop_
_entity_poly.entity_id
_entity_poly.type
_entity_poly.pdbx_seq_one_letter_code
_entity_poly.pdbx_strand_id
1 'polypeptide(L)'
;MNRTDRILASAEQHCREQGVRMTPQRRQVMTLLLAQSGPQSAYQLLDQFKGQYQSNAQPPTIYRALDFLVQQGLAHRLSSTNQYLACDHITCHHGHQGTVFLLCDECGAVQETPMAGAAISELQQSINSLGFVTQQNPLLEVHGRCASCIAH
;
A
#
# COMPACT_ATOMS: atom_id res chain seq x y z
N MET A 1 -4.28 -11.21 20.98
CA MET A 1 -3.78 -10.97 19.61
C MET A 1 -4.11 -9.52 19.23
N ASN A 2 -3.12 -8.73 18.95
CA ASN A 2 -3.32 -7.31 18.59
C ASN A 2 -3.75 -7.17 17.10
N ARG A 3 -4.06 -5.92 16.68
CA ARG A 3 -4.48 -5.64 15.29
C ARG A 3 -3.42 -6.07 14.28
N THR A 4 -2.16 -5.77 14.56
CA THR A 4 -1.03 -6.10 13.68
C THR A 4 -0.91 -7.61 13.47
N ASP A 5 -1.01 -8.39 14.55
CA ASP A 5 -0.93 -9.85 14.46
C ASP A 5 -2.03 -10.45 13.60
N ARG A 6 -3.25 -9.92 13.71
CA ARG A 6 -4.39 -10.36 12.88
C ARG A 6 -4.15 -10.06 11.40
N ILE A 7 -3.65 -8.87 11.10
CA ILE A 7 -3.34 -8.48 9.71
C ILE A 7 -2.23 -9.36 9.15
N LEU A 8 -1.17 -9.60 9.92
CA LEU A 8 -0.07 -10.47 9.49
C LEU A 8 -0.53 -11.91 9.25
N ALA A 9 -1.38 -12.45 10.13
CA ALA A 9 -1.96 -13.78 9.94
C ALA A 9 -2.82 -13.87 8.67
N SER A 10 -3.62 -12.84 8.40
CA SER A 10 -4.43 -12.75 7.17
C SER A 10 -3.54 -12.65 5.93
N ALA A 11 -2.45 -11.89 5.98
CA ALA A 11 -1.50 -11.76 4.90
C ALA A 11 -0.79 -13.10 4.61
N GLU A 12 -0.39 -13.82 5.64
CA GLU A 12 0.22 -15.14 5.51
C GLU A 12 -0.75 -16.15 4.90
N GLN A 13 -2.02 -16.11 5.32
CA GLN A 13 -3.06 -16.96 4.74
C GLN A 13 -3.28 -16.64 3.26
N HIS A 14 -3.38 -15.36 2.92
CA HIS A 14 -3.47 -14.91 1.52
C HIS A 14 -2.31 -15.44 0.67
N CYS A 15 -1.08 -15.33 1.17
CA CYS A 15 0.10 -15.86 0.46
C CYS A 15 0.00 -17.37 0.24
N ARG A 16 -0.43 -18.13 1.25
CA ARG A 16 -0.65 -19.59 1.11
C ARG A 16 -1.65 -19.92 0.03
N GLU A 17 -2.77 -19.18 -0.01
CA GLU A 17 -3.81 -19.36 -1.02
C GLU A 17 -3.33 -19.04 -2.43
N GLN A 18 -2.41 -18.09 -2.57
CA GLN A 18 -1.79 -17.72 -3.85
C GLN A 18 -0.60 -18.61 -4.22
N GLY A 19 -0.24 -19.58 -3.40
CA GLY A 19 0.90 -20.45 -3.64
C GLY A 19 2.27 -19.77 -3.53
N VAL A 20 2.33 -18.64 -2.81
CA VAL A 20 3.58 -17.89 -2.58
C VAL A 20 3.95 -17.91 -1.10
N ARG A 21 5.21 -17.63 -0.80
CA ARG A 21 5.71 -17.73 0.57
C ARG A 21 5.95 -16.36 1.19
N MET A 22 5.38 -16.16 2.37
CA MET A 22 5.71 -15.05 3.26
C MET A 22 7.00 -15.38 4.02
N THR A 23 8.15 -14.91 3.52
CA THR A 23 9.43 -15.12 4.20
C THR A 23 9.53 -14.27 5.46
N PRO A 24 10.43 -14.61 6.42
CA PRO A 24 10.64 -13.79 7.60
C PRO A 24 10.95 -12.32 7.29
N GLN A 25 11.78 -12.05 6.29
CA GLN A 25 12.12 -10.67 5.88
C GLN A 25 10.90 -9.91 5.36
N ARG A 26 10.07 -10.55 4.52
CA ARG A 26 8.83 -9.95 4.00
C ARG A 26 7.86 -9.63 5.14
N ARG A 27 7.73 -10.55 6.08
CA ARG A 27 6.90 -10.35 7.27
C ARG A 27 7.41 -9.19 8.14
N GLN A 28 8.72 -9.09 8.31
CA GLN A 28 9.35 -8.01 9.08
C GLN A 28 9.13 -6.64 8.42
N VAL A 29 9.29 -6.53 7.10
CA VAL A 29 9.02 -5.28 6.37
C VAL A 29 7.55 -4.91 6.46
N MET A 30 6.64 -5.85 6.34
CA MET A 30 5.20 -5.60 6.51
C MET A 30 4.88 -5.14 7.95
N THR A 31 5.53 -5.71 8.95
CA THR A 31 5.39 -5.30 10.35
C THR A 31 5.79 -3.82 10.52
N LEU A 32 6.89 -3.41 9.89
CA LEU A 32 7.33 -2.01 9.93
C LEU A 32 6.33 -1.06 9.27
N LEU A 33 5.77 -1.45 8.12
CA LEU A 33 4.71 -0.67 7.47
C LEU A 33 3.47 -0.52 8.35
N LEU A 34 3.06 -1.60 9.02
CA LEU A 34 1.89 -1.61 9.90
C LEU A 34 2.09 -0.79 11.18
N ALA A 35 3.34 -0.64 11.62
CA ALA A 35 3.68 0.13 12.82
C ALA A 35 3.57 1.65 12.61
N GLN A 36 3.57 2.10 11.36
CA GLN A 36 3.50 3.53 11.04
C GLN A 36 2.07 3.96 10.71
N SER A 37 1.74 5.18 11.08
CA SER A 37 0.42 5.77 10.79
C SER A 37 0.33 6.40 9.40
N GLY A 38 1.42 6.47 8.65
CA GLY A 38 1.50 7.10 7.34
C GLY A 38 2.45 6.38 6.41
N PRO A 39 2.60 6.89 5.17
CA PRO A 39 3.47 6.27 4.18
C PRO A 39 4.94 6.38 4.57
N GLN A 40 5.73 5.39 4.14
CA GLN A 40 7.17 5.30 4.42
C GLN A 40 7.93 5.11 3.10
N SER A 41 9.05 5.81 2.96
CA SER A 41 9.99 5.54 1.86
C SER A 41 10.76 4.23 2.12
N ALA A 42 11.31 3.64 1.06
CA ALA A 42 12.13 2.44 1.20
C ALA A 42 13.37 2.69 2.10
N TYR A 43 13.94 3.88 2.05
CA TYR A 43 15.08 4.24 2.91
C TYR A 43 14.70 4.37 4.38
N GLN A 44 13.54 4.93 4.69
CA GLN A 44 13.03 4.98 6.06
C GLN A 44 12.80 3.56 6.60
N LEU A 45 12.23 2.69 5.80
CA LEU A 45 12.03 1.28 6.15
C LEU A 45 13.35 0.54 6.32
N LEU A 46 14.36 0.82 5.49
CA LEU A 46 15.69 0.25 5.61
C LEU A 46 16.35 0.64 6.95
N ASP A 47 16.28 1.91 7.33
CA ASP A 47 16.83 2.39 8.61
C ASP A 47 16.15 1.71 9.80
N GLN A 48 14.83 1.58 9.77
CA GLN A 48 14.08 0.88 10.82
C GLN A 48 14.42 -0.62 10.84
N PHE A 49 14.54 -1.25 9.68
CA PHE A 49 14.90 -2.65 9.55
C PHE A 49 16.29 -2.94 10.11
N LYS A 50 17.27 -2.07 9.81
CA LYS A 50 18.60 -2.17 10.37
C LYS A 50 18.62 -2.06 11.90
N GLY A 51 17.80 -1.16 12.43
CA GLY A 51 17.72 -0.94 13.88
C GLY A 51 17.03 -2.08 14.64
N GLN A 52 16.09 -2.78 14.00
CA GLN A 52 15.27 -3.79 14.69
C GLN A 52 15.62 -5.24 14.37
N TYR A 53 16.12 -5.52 13.18
CA TYR A 53 16.28 -6.89 12.69
C TYR A 53 17.70 -7.24 12.25
N GLN A 54 18.26 -6.48 11.31
CA GLN A 54 19.51 -6.84 10.67
C GLN A 54 20.34 -5.59 10.35
N SER A 55 21.38 -5.32 11.14
CA SER A 55 22.18 -4.09 11.06
C SER A 55 22.94 -3.93 9.73
N ASN A 56 23.22 -5.02 9.03
CA ASN A 56 23.94 -5.02 7.75
C ASN A 56 23.02 -5.16 6.53
N ALA A 57 21.70 -4.98 6.69
CA ALA A 57 20.76 -5.05 5.59
C ALA A 57 21.06 -3.98 4.53
N GLN A 58 20.90 -4.37 3.26
CA GLN A 58 21.15 -3.50 2.12
C GLN A 58 19.83 -3.11 1.43
N PRO A 59 19.80 -2.00 0.69
CA PRO A 59 18.59 -1.54 0.00
C PRO A 59 17.86 -2.61 -0.82
N PRO A 60 18.55 -3.48 -1.60
CA PRO A 60 17.86 -4.53 -2.36
C PRO A 60 16.99 -5.45 -1.51
N THR A 61 17.38 -5.73 -0.28
CA THR A 61 16.61 -6.55 0.65
C THR A 61 15.22 -5.96 0.90
N ILE A 62 15.16 -4.64 1.12
CA ILE A 62 13.91 -3.93 1.38
C ILE A 62 13.08 -3.81 0.10
N TYR A 63 13.69 -3.44 -1.03
CA TYR A 63 12.98 -3.31 -2.31
C TYR A 63 12.35 -4.64 -2.77
N ARG A 64 13.05 -5.75 -2.63
CA ARG A 64 12.50 -7.08 -2.97
C ARG A 64 11.30 -7.45 -2.10
N ALA A 65 11.38 -7.14 -0.81
CA ALA A 65 10.26 -7.38 0.10
C ALA A 65 9.06 -6.48 -0.25
N LEU A 66 9.30 -5.20 -0.51
CA LEU A 66 8.25 -4.25 -0.89
C LEU A 66 7.61 -4.64 -2.23
N ASP A 67 8.39 -4.99 -3.24
CA ASP A 67 7.87 -5.44 -4.54
C ASP A 67 6.97 -6.65 -4.37
N PHE A 68 7.38 -7.63 -3.56
CA PHE A 68 6.55 -8.79 -3.25
C PHE A 68 5.23 -8.38 -2.59
N LEU A 69 5.28 -7.52 -1.57
CA LEU A 69 4.08 -7.09 -0.85
C LEU A 69 3.10 -6.34 -1.77
N VAL A 70 3.62 -5.49 -2.66
CA VAL A 70 2.80 -4.77 -3.64
C VAL A 70 2.19 -5.74 -4.66
N GLN A 71 2.96 -6.69 -5.18
CA GLN A 71 2.46 -7.70 -6.12
C GLN A 71 1.35 -8.56 -5.51
N GLN A 72 1.42 -8.84 -4.22
CA GLN A 72 0.40 -9.62 -3.52
C GLN A 72 -0.79 -8.79 -3.03
N GLY A 73 -0.82 -7.49 -3.30
CA GLY A 73 -1.89 -6.60 -2.83
C GLY A 73 -1.88 -6.35 -1.32
N LEU A 74 -0.76 -6.61 -0.66
CA LEU A 74 -0.58 -6.43 0.79
C LEU A 74 -0.05 -5.05 1.15
N ALA A 75 0.52 -4.35 0.18
CA ALA A 75 0.99 -2.98 0.32
C ALA A 75 0.70 -2.19 -0.96
N HIS A 76 0.70 -0.88 -0.84
CA HIS A 76 0.54 0.04 -1.97
C HIS A 76 1.77 0.92 -2.11
N ARG A 77 2.16 1.19 -3.34
CA ARG A 77 3.19 2.17 -3.67
C ARG A 77 2.53 3.44 -4.20
N LEU A 78 2.83 4.56 -3.57
CA LEU A 78 2.42 5.88 -4.03
C LEU A 78 3.47 6.38 -5.02
N SER A 79 3.14 6.41 -6.31
CA SER A 79 4.09 6.76 -7.37
C SER A 79 4.56 8.21 -7.28
N SER A 80 3.67 9.12 -6.88
CA SER A 80 3.97 10.56 -6.79
C SER A 80 5.01 10.90 -5.72
N THR A 81 5.03 10.15 -4.61
CA THR A 81 5.94 10.39 -3.48
C THR A 81 6.98 9.31 -3.31
N ASN A 82 6.88 8.22 -4.07
CA ASN A 82 7.73 7.03 -3.97
C ASN A 82 7.76 6.47 -2.54
N GLN A 83 6.59 6.41 -1.92
CA GLN A 83 6.40 5.90 -0.57
C GLN A 83 5.48 4.68 -0.58
N TYR A 84 5.50 3.92 0.48
CA TYR A 84 4.74 2.68 0.63
C TYR A 84 3.87 2.73 1.88
N LEU A 85 2.71 2.09 1.81
CA LEU A 85 1.85 1.86 2.98
C LEU A 85 1.24 0.46 2.92
N ALA A 86 0.93 -0.09 4.10
CA ALA A 86 0.23 -1.35 4.18
C ALA A 86 -1.21 -1.17 3.70
N CYS A 87 -1.77 -2.19 3.04
CA CYS A 87 -3.17 -2.18 2.65
C CYS A 87 -4.08 -2.31 3.88
N ASP A 88 -5.00 -1.39 4.05
CA ASP A 88 -5.96 -1.41 5.17
C ASP A 88 -7.06 -2.48 5.00
N HIS A 89 -7.21 -3.01 3.80
CA HIS A 89 -8.28 -3.95 3.46
C HIS A 89 -7.86 -5.42 3.38
N ILE A 90 -6.68 -5.78 3.89
CA ILE A 90 -6.17 -7.17 3.87
C ILE A 90 -7.12 -8.14 4.56
N THR A 91 -7.85 -7.65 5.58
CA THR A 91 -8.83 -8.44 6.33
C THR A 91 -10.22 -8.43 5.72
N CYS A 92 -10.45 -7.63 4.70
CA CYS A 92 -11.74 -7.51 4.02
C CYS A 92 -11.73 -8.40 2.78
N HIS A 93 -12.61 -9.40 2.75
CA HIS A 93 -12.82 -10.28 1.59
C HIS A 93 -13.51 -9.57 0.41
N HIS A 94 -13.58 -8.25 0.44
CA HIS A 94 -14.16 -7.47 -0.65
C HIS A 94 -13.08 -7.23 -1.70
N GLY A 95 -13.31 -7.70 -2.93
CA GLY A 95 -12.40 -7.46 -4.04
C GLY A 95 -12.12 -5.96 -4.19
N HIS A 96 -10.86 -5.61 -4.25
CA HIS A 96 -10.42 -4.24 -4.52
C HIS A 96 -10.79 -3.86 -5.95
N GLN A 97 -11.92 -3.22 -6.14
CA GLN A 97 -12.36 -2.74 -7.47
C GLN A 97 -11.79 -1.37 -7.83
N GLY A 98 -10.73 -0.97 -7.18
CA GLY A 98 -10.08 0.31 -7.36
C GLY A 98 -9.91 1.03 -6.04
N THR A 99 -8.71 1.52 -5.80
CA THR A 99 -8.37 2.27 -4.59
C THR A 99 -7.99 3.68 -4.98
N VAL A 100 -8.54 4.65 -4.26
CA VAL A 100 -8.18 6.07 -4.40
C VAL A 100 -7.42 6.49 -3.16
N PHE A 101 -6.22 7.03 -3.36
CA PHE A 101 -5.46 7.69 -2.32
C PHE A 101 -5.62 9.20 -2.43
N LEU A 102 -6.04 9.82 -1.33
CA LEU A 102 -6.12 11.26 -1.19
C LEU A 102 -4.85 11.73 -0.48
N LEU A 103 -4.06 12.56 -1.16
CA LEU A 103 -2.80 13.06 -0.64
C LEU A 103 -2.90 14.56 -0.38
N CYS A 104 -2.60 14.96 0.86
CA CYS A 104 -2.54 16.37 1.21
C CYS A 104 -1.15 16.93 0.87
N ASP A 105 -1.11 17.92 -0.01
CA ASP A 105 0.15 18.54 -0.44
C ASP A 105 0.78 19.44 0.63
N GLU A 106 0.01 19.82 1.65
CA GLU A 106 0.54 20.64 2.75
C GLU A 106 1.15 19.82 3.89
N CYS A 107 0.39 18.86 4.44
CA CYS A 107 0.84 18.12 5.62
C CYS A 107 1.32 16.70 5.31
N GLY A 108 1.20 16.24 4.07
CA GLY A 108 1.61 14.90 3.66
C GLY A 108 0.68 13.77 4.12
N ALA A 109 -0.47 14.11 4.72
CA ALA A 109 -1.44 13.10 5.13
C ALA A 109 -1.97 12.32 3.93
N VAL A 110 -2.12 11.01 4.09
CA VAL A 110 -2.65 10.12 3.06
C VAL A 110 -3.86 9.38 3.62
N GLN A 111 -4.93 9.39 2.84
CA GLN A 111 -6.15 8.65 3.16
C GLN A 111 -6.50 7.71 2.02
N GLU A 112 -6.64 6.44 2.33
CA GLU A 112 -7.19 5.45 1.40
C GLU A 112 -8.72 5.51 1.46
N THR A 113 -9.35 5.60 0.30
CA THR A 113 -10.81 5.58 0.20
C THR A 113 -11.27 4.64 -0.89
N PRO A 114 -12.27 3.78 -0.63
CA PRO A 114 -12.87 2.97 -1.67
C PRO A 114 -13.69 3.86 -2.60
N MET A 115 -13.58 3.62 -3.90
CA MET A 115 -14.41 4.28 -4.89
C MET A 115 -15.59 3.39 -5.25
N ALA A 116 -16.76 3.98 -5.47
CA ALA A 116 -17.92 3.23 -5.96
C ALA A 116 -17.58 2.56 -7.30
N GLY A 117 -17.96 1.27 -7.46
CA GLY A 117 -17.64 0.52 -8.66
C GLY A 117 -18.12 1.18 -9.96
N ALA A 118 -19.29 1.88 -9.91
CA ALA A 118 -19.82 2.65 -11.03
C ALA A 118 -18.88 3.79 -11.45
N ALA A 119 -18.30 4.52 -10.50
CA ALA A 119 -17.38 5.63 -10.79
C ALA A 119 -16.07 5.13 -11.43
N ILE A 120 -15.53 4.01 -10.94
CA ILE A 120 -14.36 3.36 -11.55
C ILE A 120 -14.67 2.90 -12.98
N SER A 121 -15.84 2.27 -13.20
CA SER A 121 -16.25 1.80 -14.53
C SER A 121 -16.41 2.95 -15.52
N GLU A 122 -17.01 4.05 -15.11
CA GLU A 122 -17.15 5.25 -15.96
C GLU A 122 -15.78 5.84 -16.32
N LEU A 123 -14.88 5.93 -15.36
CA LEU A 123 -13.52 6.41 -15.61
C LEU A 123 -12.78 5.51 -16.59
N GLN A 124 -12.86 4.19 -16.42
CA GLN A 124 -12.23 3.22 -17.31
C GLN A 124 -12.81 3.31 -18.73
N GLN A 125 -14.13 3.44 -18.87
CA GLN A 125 -14.77 3.61 -20.17
C GLN A 125 -14.31 4.89 -20.87
N SER A 126 -14.23 6.00 -20.15
CA SER A 126 -13.74 7.27 -20.69
C SER A 126 -12.29 7.16 -21.16
N ILE A 127 -11.45 6.48 -20.41
CA ILE A 127 -10.04 6.27 -20.77
C ILE A 127 -9.94 5.32 -21.97
N ASN A 128 -10.71 4.24 -21.98
CA ASN A 128 -10.71 3.27 -23.09
C ASN A 128 -11.18 3.89 -24.41
N SER A 129 -12.11 4.85 -24.35
CA SER A 129 -12.58 5.57 -25.55
C SER A 129 -11.47 6.40 -26.20
N LEU A 130 -10.42 6.72 -25.46
CA LEU A 130 -9.24 7.42 -25.98
C LEU A 130 -8.17 6.46 -26.53
N GLY A 131 -8.45 5.16 -26.59
CA GLY A 131 -7.51 4.13 -27.05
C GLY A 131 -6.49 3.70 -26.00
N PHE A 132 -6.71 4.05 -24.73
CA PHE A 132 -5.82 3.70 -23.63
C PHE A 132 -6.42 2.56 -22.81
N VAL A 133 -5.63 1.53 -22.49
CA VAL A 133 -6.07 0.39 -21.69
C VAL A 133 -5.52 0.52 -20.28
N THR A 134 -6.43 0.58 -19.29
CA THR A 134 -6.06 0.62 -17.88
C THR A 134 -5.80 -0.79 -17.32
N GLN A 135 -5.05 -0.87 -16.24
CA GLN A 135 -4.92 -2.09 -15.46
C GLN A 135 -6.27 -2.47 -14.82
N GLN A 136 -6.45 -3.75 -14.48
CA GLN A 136 -7.71 -4.25 -13.91
C GLN A 136 -8.09 -3.56 -12.59
N ASN A 137 -7.11 -3.24 -11.75
CA ASN A 137 -7.32 -2.54 -10.49
C ASN A 137 -6.46 -1.27 -10.48
N PRO A 138 -6.94 -0.17 -11.11
CA PRO A 138 -6.15 1.05 -11.16
C PRO A 138 -6.02 1.65 -9.76
N LEU A 139 -4.81 2.08 -9.42
CA LEU A 139 -4.55 2.87 -8.25
C LEU A 139 -4.53 4.34 -8.66
N LEU A 140 -5.42 5.13 -8.07
CA LEU A 140 -5.54 6.55 -8.34
C LEU A 140 -5.00 7.35 -7.17
N GLU A 141 -4.22 8.37 -7.48
CA GLU A 141 -3.73 9.34 -6.51
C GLU A 141 -4.38 10.68 -6.82
N VAL A 142 -5.05 11.26 -5.83
CA VAL A 142 -5.69 12.58 -5.94
C VAL A 142 -5.00 13.52 -4.96
N HIS A 143 -4.39 14.58 -5.48
CA HIS A 143 -3.70 15.59 -4.71
C HIS A 143 -4.61 16.75 -4.35
N GLY A 144 -4.46 17.27 -3.15
CA GLY A 144 -5.26 18.40 -2.68
C GLY A 144 -4.87 18.81 -1.26
N ARG A 145 -5.83 19.36 -0.53
CA ARG A 145 -5.63 19.79 0.86
C ARG A 145 -6.64 19.07 1.75
N CYS A 146 -6.18 18.50 2.85
CA CYS A 146 -7.06 17.83 3.80
C CYS A 146 -7.89 18.85 4.60
N ALA A 147 -8.95 18.37 5.24
CA ALA A 147 -9.87 19.22 6.03
C ALA A 147 -9.14 20.03 7.11
N SER A 148 -8.14 19.44 7.76
CA SER A 148 -7.34 20.14 8.78
C SER A 148 -6.54 21.31 8.20
N CYS A 149 -5.99 21.16 7.00
CA CYS A 149 -5.22 22.21 6.34
C CYS A 149 -6.11 23.30 5.73
N ILE A 150 -7.33 22.96 5.30
CA ILE A 150 -8.31 23.95 4.81
C ILE A 150 -8.82 24.85 5.94
N ALA A 151 -8.95 24.29 7.17
CA ALA A 151 -9.46 25.02 8.34
C ALA A 151 -8.45 26.02 8.91
N HIS A 152 -7.21 26.01 8.47
CA HIS A 152 -6.14 26.93 8.83
C HIS A 152 -5.77 27.78 7.60
#